data_6b5d9f8ea0a7c55bc3ea757599b87173
#
_entry.id   6b5d9f8ea0a7c55bc3ea757599b87173
#
_cell.length_a   1.000
_cell.length_b   1.000
_cell.length_c   1.000
_cell.angle_alpha   90.00
_cell.angle_beta   90.00
_cell.angle_gamma   90.00
#
_symmetry.space_group_name_H-M   'P 1'
#
loop_
_entity.id
_entity.type
_entity.pdbx_description
1 polymer ?
#
loop_
_entity_poly.entity_id
_entity_poly.type
_entity_poly.pdbx_seq_one_letter_code
_entity_poly.pdbx_strand_id
1 'polypeptide(L)'
;MGSYIIRKLLYGIAVLWGVATLVFFLFNILPGDPAQMMLGQRADQESVNAIREELGMNQSLGKQYVDYLNDLVPISFYDVSEGEQNLVRIGHYVKIATLGTTVVVLKGPYLRMSYQSKRKVSDILGEAFPNTLLLAAVSISIAMLLGLVIGILTAVINMKFLNKLTLFITTIGMSLPSFFAAILMAWIFGFLLEQHTGLSMTGSLYTVDEYGRGEFLSLRNLILPALTLGMRPLAVVTELTRTSLLEAMSMDYVRTARAKGLKPWRVICVHALRNALNPVVTAVSGWFASLLVGAVFVEYVFDWKGIGVVVVDALDKYDFPVIMGAVLLIAVMLIIVNIVVDIIYGIIDPRVRIA
;
A
#
# COMPACT_ATOMS: atom_id res chain seq x y z
N MET A 1 6.36 -25.18 -9.91
CA MET A 1 6.61 -23.98 -9.09
C MET A 1 7.65 -23.05 -9.71
N GLY A 2 8.86 -23.50 -10.09
CA GLY A 2 9.88 -22.61 -10.67
C GLY A 2 9.42 -21.87 -11.93
N SER A 3 8.85 -22.57 -12.90
CA SER A 3 8.33 -21.96 -14.14
C SER A 3 7.22 -20.93 -13.89
N TYR A 4 6.36 -21.18 -12.91
CA TYR A 4 5.31 -20.26 -12.51
C TYR A 4 5.88 -18.96 -11.93
N ILE A 5 6.85 -19.07 -11.01
CA ILE A 5 7.51 -17.90 -10.41
C ILE A 5 8.23 -17.07 -11.48
N ILE A 6 8.95 -17.72 -12.41
CA ILE A 6 9.65 -17.03 -13.51
C ILE A 6 8.63 -16.27 -14.38
N ARG A 7 7.52 -16.92 -14.79
CA ARG A 7 6.46 -16.27 -15.58
C ARG A 7 5.84 -15.08 -14.85
N LYS A 8 5.61 -15.20 -13.54
CA LYS A 8 5.09 -14.11 -12.70
C LYS A 8 6.08 -12.95 -12.58
N LEU A 9 7.36 -13.24 -12.43
CA LEU A 9 8.41 -12.22 -12.41
C LEU A 9 8.52 -11.49 -13.75
N LEU A 10 8.49 -12.20 -14.87
CA LEU A 10 8.50 -11.58 -16.20
C LEU A 10 7.26 -10.70 -16.42
N TYR A 11 6.08 -11.18 -16.00
CA TYR A 11 4.85 -10.38 -16.00
C TYR A 11 4.99 -9.14 -15.10
N GLY A 12 5.56 -9.31 -13.90
CA GLY A 12 5.82 -8.20 -12.97
C GLY A 12 6.76 -7.14 -13.57
N ILE A 13 7.82 -7.55 -14.27
CA ILE A 13 8.73 -6.64 -14.97
C ILE A 13 7.99 -5.89 -16.09
N ALA A 14 7.15 -6.56 -16.86
CA ALA A 14 6.34 -5.91 -17.90
C ALA A 14 5.35 -4.89 -17.31
N VAL A 15 4.71 -5.22 -16.18
CA VAL A 15 3.84 -4.29 -15.44
C VAL A 15 4.62 -3.09 -14.92
N LEU A 16 5.78 -3.30 -14.31
CA LEU A 16 6.63 -2.21 -13.81
C LEU A 16 7.10 -1.29 -14.94
N TRP A 17 7.48 -1.86 -16.08
CA TRP A 17 7.81 -1.06 -17.26
C TRP A 17 6.61 -0.23 -17.75
N GLY A 18 5.42 -0.83 -17.80
CA GLY A 18 4.19 -0.13 -18.16
C GLY A 18 3.85 1.00 -17.19
N VAL A 19 3.96 0.75 -15.87
CA VAL A 19 3.74 1.77 -14.83
C VAL A 19 4.78 2.88 -14.94
N ALA A 20 6.07 2.56 -15.07
CA ALA A 20 7.14 3.53 -15.21
C ALA A 20 6.92 4.43 -16.44
N THR A 21 6.54 3.81 -17.58
CA THR A 21 6.22 4.54 -18.82
C THR A 21 5.04 5.47 -18.63
N LEU A 22 3.93 4.96 -18.07
CA LEU A 22 2.72 5.74 -17.85
C LEU A 22 2.99 6.93 -16.95
N VAL A 23 3.66 6.69 -15.82
CA VAL A 23 3.97 7.74 -14.83
C VAL A 23 4.92 8.77 -15.42
N PHE A 24 5.95 8.35 -16.18
CA PHE A 24 6.85 9.26 -16.86
C PHE A 24 6.09 10.20 -17.81
N PHE A 25 5.27 9.66 -18.71
CA PHE A 25 4.53 10.46 -19.67
C PHE A 25 3.46 11.31 -18.99
N LEU A 26 2.79 10.78 -17.95
CA LEU A 26 1.80 11.55 -17.20
C LEU A 26 2.42 12.85 -16.65
N PHE A 27 3.56 12.76 -15.97
CA PHE A 27 4.15 13.92 -15.31
C PHE A 27 5.01 14.81 -16.24
N ASN A 28 5.41 14.33 -17.41
CA ASN A 28 6.12 15.14 -18.39
C ASN A 28 5.20 15.78 -19.45
N ILE A 29 3.95 15.28 -19.60
CA ILE A 29 2.96 15.85 -20.54
C ILE A 29 1.95 16.76 -19.82
N LEU A 30 1.72 16.55 -18.51
CA LEU A 30 0.84 17.40 -17.72
C LEU A 30 1.28 18.87 -17.85
N PRO A 31 0.32 19.78 -18.07
CA PRO A 31 0.63 21.20 -18.16
C PRO A 31 1.15 21.71 -16.81
N GLY A 32 2.34 22.21 -16.81
CA GLY A 32 3.05 22.76 -15.66
C GLY A 32 4.55 22.60 -15.84
N ASP A 33 5.28 23.68 -15.61
CA ASP A 33 6.74 23.63 -15.62
C ASP A 33 7.23 23.44 -14.18
N PRO A 34 7.79 22.27 -13.82
CA PRO A 34 8.29 22.03 -12.46
C PRO A 34 9.30 23.08 -12.02
N ALA A 35 10.15 23.56 -12.92
CA ALA A 35 11.14 24.58 -12.59
C ALA A 35 10.48 25.92 -12.20
N GLN A 36 9.44 26.31 -12.92
CA GLN A 36 8.67 27.52 -12.58
C GLN A 36 7.85 27.35 -11.30
N MET A 37 7.29 26.15 -11.06
CA MET A 37 6.54 25.86 -9.85
C MET A 37 7.43 25.82 -8.60
N MET A 38 8.67 25.34 -8.71
CA MET A 38 9.65 25.31 -7.62
C MET A 38 10.06 26.72 -7.18
N LEU A 39 10.19 27.64 -8.11
CA LEU A 39 10.63 29.02 -7.85
C LEU A 39 9.47 29.99 -7.55
N GLY A 40 8.25 29.57 -7.88
CA GLY A 40 7.04 30.39 -7.72
C GLY A 40 6.87 31.44 -8.82
N GLN A 41 5.74 32.16 -8.78
CA GLN A 41 5.31 33.08 -9.84
C GLN A 41 6.21 34.32 -10.06
N ARG A 42 7.10 34.63 -9.13
CA ARG A 42 7.98 35.79 -9.18
C ARG A 42 9.42 35.47 -9.61
N ALA A 43 9.66 34.25 -10.05
CA ALA A 43 11.00 33.84 -10.47
C ALA A 43 11.39 34.57 -11.77
N ASP A 44 12.63 35.01 -11.84
CA ASP A 44 13.23 35.51 -13.05
C ASP A 44 13.49 34.37 -14.03
N GLN A 45 13.43 34.68 -15.35
CA GLN A 45 13.56 33.71 -16.41
C GLN A 45 14.93 33.01 -16.41
N GLU A 46 15.96 33.68 -15.93
CA GLU A 46 17.31 33.12 -15.85
C GLU A 46 17.40 32.01 -14.80
N SER A 47 16.86 32.22 -13.62
CA SER A 47 16.75 31.19 -12.55
C SER A 47 15.92 29.99 -12.98
N VAL A 48 14.79 30.21 -13.67
CA VAL A 48 13.96 29.12 -14.23
C VAL A 48 14.74 28.29 -15.24
N ASN A 49 15.48 28.93 -16.16
CA ASN A 49 16.28 28.22 -17.14
C ASN A 49 17.44 27.44 -16.52
N ALA A 50 18.08 27.98 -15.47
CA ALA A 50 19.13 27.27 -14.75
C ALA A 50 18.60 25.99 -14.08
N ILE A 51 17.41 26.04 -13.45
CA ILE A 51 16.79 24.84 -12.88
C ILE A 51 16.37 23.84 -13.97
N ARG A 52 15.82 24.28 -15.10
CA ARG A 52 15.50 23.41 -16.22
C ARG A 52 16.72 22.65 -16.73
N GLU A 53 17.86 23.33 -16.79
CA GLU A 53 19.14 22.71 -17.18
C GLU A 53 19.63 21.71 -16.13
N GLU A 54 19.59 22.08 -14.84
CA GLU A 54 19.94 21.19 -13.72
C GLU A 54 19.07 19.92 -13.72
N LEU A 55 17.78 20.04 -14.01
CA LEU A 55 16.83 18.91 -14.07
C LEU A 55 16.87 18.14 -15.40
N GLY A 56 17.68 18.59 -16.39
CA GLY A 56 17.78 17.97 -17.70
C GLY A 56 16.52 18.12 -18.56
N MET A 57 15.65 19.09 -18.25
CA MET A 57 14.38 19.32 -18.95
C MET A 57 14.55 19.94 -20.33
N ASN A 58 15.74 20.45 -20.65
CA ASN A 58 16.09 20.99 -21.97
C ASN A 58 16.35 19.90 -23.02
N GLN A 59 16.42 18.62 -22.61
CA GLN A 59 16.62 17.50 -23.51
C GLN A 59 15.31 17.06 -24.17
N SER A 60 15.41 16.35 -25.32
CA SER A 60 14.21 15.78 -25.94
C SER A 60 13.52 14.78 -25.00
N LEU A 61 12.19 14.71 -25.05
CA LEU A 61 11.39 13.79 -24.22
C LEU A 61 11.86 12.33 -24.36
N GLY A 62 12.27 11.91 -25.56
CA GLY A 62 12.80 10.57 -25.79
C GLY A 62 14.10 10.30 -25.01
N LYS A 63 15.01 11.29 -24.95
CA LYS A 63 16.24 11.17 -24.17
C LYS A 63 15.94 11.14 -22.67
N GLN A 64 15.09 12.04 -22.18
CA GLN A 64 14.65 12.05 -20.78
C GLN A 64 14.03 10.70 -20.37
N TYR A 65 13.23 10.08 -21.26
CA TYR A 65 12.62 8.78 -21.01
C TYR A 65 13.67 7.63 -20.94
N VAL A 66 14.61 7.62 -21.89
CA VAL A 66 15.70 6.62 -21.88
C VAL A 66 16.55 6.77 -20.61
N ASP A 67 16.92 8.00 -20.23
CA ASP A 67 17.68 8.27 -19.01
C ASP A 67 16.89 7.86 -17.75
N TYR A 68 15.58 8.10 -17.73
CA TYR A 68 14.71 7.65 -16.63
C TYR A 68 14.66 6.11 -16.53
N LEU A 69 14.52 5.40 -17.64
CA LEU A 69 14.55 3.94 -17.62
C LEU A 69 15.93 3.42 -17.22
N ASN A 70 17.02 4.07 -17.69
CA ASN A 70 18.38 3.74 -17.31
C ASN A 70 18.61 3.93 -15.79
N ASP A 71 17.99 4.94 -15.18
CA ASP A 71 18.02 5.13 -13.73
C ASP A 71 17.36 3.98 -12.96
N LEU A 72 16.30 3.37 -13.50
CA LEU A 72 15.52 2.32 -12.83
C LEU A 72 16.10 0.91 -12.98
N VAL A 73 16.79 0.62 -14.11
CA VAL A 73 17.30 -0.73 -14.36
C VAL A 73 18.55 -1.03 -13.54
N PRO A 74 18.78 -2.30 -13.16
CA PRO A 74 19.96 -2.69 -12.38
C PRO A 74 21.27 -2.55 -13.16
N ILE A 75 21.26 -2.82 -14.47
CA ILE A 75 22.42 -2.67 -15.35
C ILE A 75 22.24 -1.37 -16.14
N SER A 76 23.09 -0.40 -15.92
CA SER A 76 22.92 0.96 -16.41
C SER A 76 24.17 1.46 -17.11
N PHE A 77 23.98 2.38 -18.07
CA PHE A 77 25.01 2.94 -18.92
C PHE A 77 25.11 4.44 -18.66
N TYR A 78 26.29 4.92 -18.28
CA TYR A 78 26.52 6.33 -18.00
C TYR A 78 27.72 6.83 -18.81
N ASP A 79 27.51 7.95 -19.50
CA ASP A 79 28.61 8.65 -20.17
C ASP A 79 29.38 9.49 -19.16
N VAL A 80 30.71 9.31 -19.12
CA VAL A 80 31.62 10.06 -18.24
C VAL A 80 32.47 11.05 -19.01
N SER A 81 32.16 11.36 -20.28
CA SER A 81 32.90 12.34 -21.10
C SER A 81 32.93 13.73 -20.48
N GLU A 82 31.87 14.13 -19.74
CA GLU A 82 31.72 15.41 -19.03
C GLU A 82 32.04 15.32 -17.53
N GLY A 83 32.60 14.20 -17.07
CA GLY A 83 32.94 13.96 -15.66
C GLY A 83 32.11 12.88 -14.97
N GLU A 84 32.54 12.51 -13.76
CA GLU A 84 31.87 11.44 -12.97
C GLU A 84 30.62 11.90 -12.21
N GLN A 85 30.09 13.09 -12.46
CA GLN A 85 28.96 13.65 -11.71
C GLN A 85 27.71 12.75 -11.74
N ASN A 86 27.45 12.11 -12.89
CA ASN A 86 26.32 11.17 -13.03
C ASN A 86 26.49 9.91 -12.17
N LEU A 87 27.73 9.46 -11.96
CA LEU A 87 28.05 8.31 -11.11
C LEU A 87 27.92 8.66 -9.62
N VAL A 88 28.29 9.88 -9.23
CA VAL A 88 28.16 10.37 -7.83
C VAL A 88 26.70 10.43 -7.40
N ARG A 89 25.79 10.84 -8.30
CA ARG A 89 24.34 10.94 -8.01
C ARG A 89 23.69 9.60 -7.64
N ILE A 90 24.11 8.51 -8.29
CA ILE A 90 23.54 7.16 -8.04
C ILE A 90 23.94 6.57 -6.69
N GLY A 91 25.05 6.98 -6.13
CA GLY A 91 25.54 6.49 -4.83
C GLY A 91 26.30 5.15 -4.96
N HIS A 92 25.80 4.08 -4.33
CA HIS A 92 26.48 2.78 -4.38
C HIS A 92 26.28 2.07 -5.71
N TYR A 93 27.36 1.77 -6.41
CA TYR A 93 27.37 1.01 -7.64
C TYR A 93 28.64 0.14 -7.75
N VAL A 94 28.58 -0.91 -8.57
CA VAL A 94 29.72 -1.74 -8.93
C VAL A 94 29.98 -1.52 -10.41
N LYS A 95 31.21 -1.09 -10.76
CA LYS A 95 31.67 -0.98 -12.16
C LYS A 95 31.82 -2.39 -12.72
N ILE A 96 31.14 -2.68 -13.85
CA ILE A 96 31.23 -3.96 -14.55
C ILE A 96 32.27 -3.83 -15.68
N ALA A 97 32.14 -2.79 -16.51
CA ALA A 97 32.99 -2.57 -17.68
C ALA A 97 33.09 -1.08 -18.03
N THR A 98 34.12 -0.72 -18.79
CA THR A 98 34.25 0.63 -19.36
C THR A 98 34.45 0.46 -20.88
N LEU A 99 33.57 1.05 -21.67
CA LEU A 99 33.53 0.99 -23.13
C LEU A 99 33.73 2.42 -23.67
N GLY A 100 34.96 2.82 -23.87
CA GLY A 100 35.32 4.19 -24.26
C GLY A 100 34.91 5.19 -23.17
N THR A 101 34.02 6.12 -23.48
CA THR A 101 33.44 7.12 -22.53
C THR A 101 32.29 6.58 -21.72
N THR A 102 31.73 5.41 -22.05
CA THR A 102 30.59 4.83 -21.38
C THR A 102 31.00 3.83 -20.31
N VAL A 103 30.53 4.02 -19.09
CA VAL A 103 30.73 3.10 -17.96
C VAL A 103 29.49 2.30 -17.75
N VAL A 104 29.61 0.96 -17.73
CA VAL A 104 28.53 0.03 -17.38
C VAL A 104 28.61 -0.27 -15.90
N VAL A 105 27.50 -0.02 -15.18
CA VAL A 105 27.43 -0.19 -13.74
C VAL A 105 26.29 -1.13 -13.34
N LEU A 106 26.52 -1.89 -12.27
CA LEU A 106 25.48 -2.61 -11.55
C LEU A 106 25.09 -1.80 -10.31
N LYS A 107 23.83 -1.44 -10.20
CA LYS A 107 23.29 -0.63 -9.08
C LYS A 107 21.89 -1.03 -8.69
N GLY A 108 21.44 -0.58 -7.53
CA GLY A 108 19.99 -0.58 -7.20
C GLY A 108 19.22 0.43 -8.06
N PRO A 109 17.89 0.29 -8.15
CA PRO A 109 17.04 1.29 -8.80
C PRO A 109 17.27 2.68 -8.20
N TYR A 110 17.61 3.66 -9.04
CA TYR A 110 17.78 5.05 -8.62
C TYR A 110 16.50 5.83 -8.89
N LEU A 111 15.80 6.19 -7.82
CA LEU A 111 14.51 6.90 -7.88
C LEU A 111 14.68 8.42 -7.97
N ARG A 112 15.88 8.89 -8.28
CA ARG A 112 16.27 10.30 -8.32
C ARG A 112 16.22 10.99 -6.95
N MET A 113 16.26 12.32 -6.97
CA MET A 113 16.23 13.17 -5.79
C MET A 113 14.96 14.01 -5.80
N SER A 114 14.40 14.25 -4.61
CA SER A 114 13.31 15.18 -4.39
C SER A 114 13.71 16.58 -4.88
N TYR A 115 12.84 17.23 -5.62
CA TYR A 115 13.06 18.59 -6.07
C TYR A 115 13.05 19.58 -4.91
N GLN A 116 12.21 19.32 -3.90
CA GLN A 116 12.01 20.21 -2.76
C GLN A 116 13.06 20.03 -1.66
N SER A 117 13.27 18.81 -1.21
CA SER A 117 14.14 18.52 -0.06
C SER A 117 15.58 18.21 -0.44
N LYS A 118 15.87 18.00 -1.74
CA LYS A 118 17.18 17.55 -2.26
C LYS A 118 17.68 16.25 -1.62
N ARG A 119 16.77 15.47 -0.99
CA ARG A 119 17.05 14.13 -0.44
C ARG A 119 16.78 13.07 -1.50
N LYS A 120 17.40 11.90 -1.37
CA LYS A 120 17.10 10.75 -2.24
C LYS A 120 15.66 10.29 -1.99
N VAL A 121 14.92 10.06 -3.07
CA VAL A 121 13.53 9.56 -2.99
C VAL A 121 13.46 8.20 -2.30
N SER A 122 14.48 7.34 -2.51
CA SER A 122 14.59 6.05 -1.82
C SER A 122 14.59 6.18 -0.29
N ASP A 123 15.25 7.22 0.24
CA ASP A 123 15.35 7.43 1.68
C ASP A 123 14.03 7.95 2.25
N ILE A 124 13.39 8.90 1.55
CA ILE A 124 12.08 9.45 1.93
C ILE A 124 11.04 8.32 1.98
N LEU A 125 10.98 7.49 0.94
CA LEU A 125 10.04 6.39 0.87
C LEU A 125 10.38 5.27 1.86
N GLY A 126 11.68 5.01 2.09
CA GLY A 126 12.14 4.03 3.06
C GLY A 126 11.77 4.37 4.51
N GLU A 127 11.73 5.65 4.86
CA GLU A 127 11.28 6.14 6.18
C GLU A 127 9.75 6.02 6.34
N ALA A 128 8.98 6.26 5.29
CA ALA A 128 7.52 6.26 5.34
C ALA A 128 6.90 4.86 5.17
N PHE A 129 7.51 3.99 4.37
CA PHE A 129 6.96 2.68 4.00
C PHE A 129 6.65 1.76 5.19
N PRO A 130 7.50 1.62 6.22
CA PRO A 130 7.20 0.79 7.37
C PRO A 130 5.90 1.18 8.10
N ASN A 131 5.60 2.47 8.16
CA ASN A 131 4.38 2.98 8.79
C ASN A 131 3.12 2.59 8.00
N THR A 132 3.16 2.70 6.67
CA THR A 132 2.07 2.22 5.80
C THR A 132 1.87 0.72 5.91
N LEU A 133 2.96 -0.06 5.90
CA LEU A 133 2.91 -1.51 6.03
C LEU A 133 2.33 -1.94 7.38
N LEU A 134 2.75 -1.30 8.47
CA LEU A 134 2.22 -1.54 9.81
C LEU A 134 0.73 -1.24 9.87
N LEU A 135 0.31 -0.09 9.36
CA LEU A 135 -1.11 0.31 9.33
C LEU A 135 -1.94 -0.72 8.56
N ALA A 136 -1.51 -1.12 7.36
CA ALA A 136 -2.21 -2.11 6.55
C ALA A 136 -2.28 -3.49 7.24
N ALA A 137 -1.18 -3.95 7.85
CA ALA A 137 -1.11 -5.22 8.56
C ALA A 137 -2.03 -5.26 9.79
N VAL A 138 -2.04 -4.19 10.58
CA VAL A 138 -2.94 -4.09 11.75
C VAL A 138 -4.39 -3.98 11.31
N SER A 139 -4.69 -3.19 10.28
CA SER A 139 -6.04 -3.03 9.74
C SER A 139 -6.65 -4.35 9.27
N ILE A 140 -5.90 -5.14 8.49
CA ILE A 140 -6.38 -6.43 7.99
C ILE A 140 -6.52 -7.45 9.13
N SER A 141 -5.62 -7.41 10.12
CA SER A 141 -5.68 -8.29 11.29
C SER A 141 -6.92 -8.02 12.13
N ILE A 142 -7.22 -6.75 12.40
CA ILE A 142 -8.46 -6.34 13.11
C ILE A 142 -9.69 -6.75 12.30
N ALA A 143 -9.69 -6.46 10.99
CA ALA A 143 -10.79 -6.81 10.10
C ALA A 143 -11.06 -8.31 10.08
N MET A 144 -10.00 -9.12 10.02
CA MET A 144 -10.10 -10.58 10.03
C MET A 144 -10.62 -11.09 11.37
N LEU A 145 -10.04 -10.66 12.49
CA LEU A 145 -10.45 -11.11 13.83
C LEU A 145 -11.91 -10.73 14.13
N LEU A 146 -12.26 -9.46 14.00
CA LEU A 146 -13.61 -8.99 14.29
C LEU A 146 -14.63 -9.53 13.28
N GLY A 147 -14.26 -9.56 11.98
CA GLY A 147 -15.13 -10.06 10.93
C GLY A 147 -15.46 -11.55 11.09
N LEU A 148 -14.47 -12.38 11.45
CA LEU A 148 -14.70 -13.79 11.78
C LEU A 148 -15.63 -13.96 12.98
N VAL A 149 -15.36 -13.24 14.08
CA VAL A 149 -16.19 -13.33 15.29
C VAL A 149 -17.63 -12.92 14.99
N ILE A 150 -17.86 -11.76 14.36
CA ILE A 150 -19.19 -11.27 14.03
C ILE A 150 -19.90 -12.22 13.05
N GLY A 151 -19.19 -12.69 12.01
CA GLY A 151 -19.72 -13.62 11.01
C GLY A 151 -20.16 -14.96 11.61
N ILE A 152 -19.34 -15.54 12.51
CA ILE A 152 -19.67 -16.77 13.22
C ILE A 152 -20.89 -16.54 14.14
N LEU A 153 -20.87 -15.49 14.95
CA LEU A 153 -21.97 -15.18 15.88
C LEU A 153 -23.30 -15.02 15.15
N THR A 154 -23.31 -14.28 14.05
CA THR A 154 -24.52 -14.05 13.24
C THR A 154 -25.02 -15.30 12.52
N ALA A 155 -24.12 -16.21 12.11
CA ALA A 155 -24.49 -17.49 11.52
C ALA A 155 -25.10 -18.45 12.56
N VAL A 156 -24.54 -18.48 13.78
CA VAL A 156 -24.92 -19.45 14.82
C VAL A 156 -26.15 -19.02 15.60
N ILE A 157 -26.24 -17.75 16.00
CA ILE A 157 -27.31 -17.24 16.86
C ILE A 157 -28.64 -17.10 16.08
N ASN A 158 -28.57 -16.89 14.77
CA ASN A 158 -29.71 -16.79 13.83
C ASN A 158 -30.87 -15.86 14.33
N MET A 159 -30.55 -14.77 15.03
CA MET A 159 -31.54 -13.76 15.45
C MET A 159 -31.80 -12.80 14.28
N LYS A 160 -33.08 -12.66 13.89
CA LYS A 160 -33.47 -11.78 12.76
C LYS A 160 -32.98 -10.33 12.92
N PHE A 161 -33.04 -9.80 14.16
CA PHE A 161 -32.56 -8.46 14.45
C PHE A 161 -31.03 -8.33 14.27
N LEU A 162 -30.26 -9.25 14.85
CA LEU A 162 -28.81 -9.26 14.74
C LEU A 162 -28.35 -9.38 13.27
N ASN A 163 -29.01 -10.26 12.52
CA ASN A 163 -28.72 -10.45 11.10
C ASN A 163 -29.00 -9.17 10.27
N LYS A 164 -30.12 -8.48 10.53
CA LYS A 164 -30.44 -7.22 9.84
C LYS A 164 -29.49 -6.10 10.23
N LEU A 165 -29.12 -5.99 11.50
CA LEU A 165 -28.19 -5.00 12.01
C LEU A 165 -26.80 -5.22 11.40
N THR A 166 -26.31 -6.45 11.38
CA THR A 166 -25.01 -6.78 10.77
C THR A 166 -25.02 -6.44 9.29
N LEU A 167 -26.06 -6.85 8.54
CA LEU A 167 -26.18 -6.52 7.12
C LEU A 167 -26.20 -5.00 6.89
N PHE A 168 -26.90 -4.24 7.71
CA PHE A 168 -26.95 -2.78 7.63
C PHE A 168 -25.56 -2.16 7.86
N ILE A 169 -24.87 -2.57 8.92
CA ILE A 169 -23.53 -2.06 9.26
C ILE A 169 -22.50 -2.44 8.19
N THR A 170 -22.53 -3.68 7.70
CA THR A 170 -21.60 -4.12 6.64
C THR A 170 -21.86 -3.39 5.33
N THR A 171 -23.14 -3.18 4.97
CA THR A 171 -23.49 -2.42 3.75
C THR A 171 -22.98 -0.99 3.83
N ILE A 172 -23.17 -0.30 4.97
CA ILE A 172 -22.62 1.04 5.18
C ILE A 172 -21.10 1.02 5.09
N GLY A 173 -20.44 0.10 5.80
CA GLY A 173 -18.97 -0.01 5.81
C GLY A 173 -18.38 -0.24 4.42
N MET A 174 -19.08 -0.97 3.54
CA MET A 174 -18.65 -1.18 2.15
C MET A 174 -18.92 0.03 1.24
N SER A 175 -19.98 0.79 1.50
CA SER A 175 -20.44 1.88 0.63
C SER A 175 -19.71 3.20 0.89
N LEU A 176 -19.23 3.42 2.10
CA LEU A 176 -18.56 4.68 2.46
C LEU A 176 -17.20 4.80 1.77
N PRO A 177 -16.88 5.95 1.13
CA PRO A 177 -15.53 6.25 0.70
C PRO A 177 -14.56 6.28 1.90
N SER A 178 -13.35 5.73 1.75
CA SER A 178 -12.39 5.61 2.86
C SER A 178 -12.02 6.96 3.49
N PHE A 179 -11.87 8.02 2.69
CA PHE A 179 -11.57 9.36 3.19
C PHE A 179 -12.71 9.93 4.03
N PHE A 180 -13.96 9.71 3.61
CA PHE A 180 -15.14 10.18 4.34
C PHE A 180 -15.31 9.42 5.66
N ALA A 181 -15.10 8.10 5.64
CA ALA A 181 -15.07 7.29 6.85
C ALA A 181 -13.97 7.75 7.82
N ALA A 182 -12.78 8.11 7.30
CA ALA A 182 -11.68 8.63 8.10
C ALA A 182 -12.05 9.95 8.81
N ILE A 183 -12.65 10.89 8.08
CA ILE A 183 -13.11 12.17 8.66
C ILE A 183 -14.17 11.92 9.76
N LEU A 184 -15.15 11.06 9.49
CA LEU A 184 -16.19 10.74 10.48
C LEU A 184 -15.61 10.08 11.73
N MET A 185 -14.72 9.11 11.57
CA MET A 185 -14.08 8.42 12.69
C MET A 185 -13.20 9.37 13.52
N ALA A 186 -12.40 10.21 12.86
CA ALA A 186 -11.61 11.24 13.53
C ALA A 186 -12.50 12.22 14.30
N TRP A 187 -13.56 12.71 13.67
CA TRP A 187 -14.47 13.67 14.28
C TRP A 187 -15.26 13.09 15.46
N ILE A 188 -15.85 11.90 15.29
CA ILE A 188 -16.66 11.29 16.34
C ILE A 188 -15.82 10.81 17.51
N PHE A 189 -14.79 10.00 17.24
CA PHE A 189 -14.02 9.32 18.29
C PHE A 189 -12.80 10.10 18.77
N GLY A 190 -12.20 10.92 17.89
CA GLY A 190 -11.02 11.70 18.21
C GLY A 190 -11.33 13.12 18.65
N PHE A 191 -12.56 13.65 18.40
CA PHE A 191 -12.96 14.99 18.83
C PHE A 191 -14.16 14.96 19.79
N LEU A 192 -15.34 14.50 19.34
CA LEU A 192 -16.55 14.54 20.19
C LEU A 192 -16.44 13.63 21.41
N LEU A 193 -15.86 12.46 21.27
CA LEU A 193 -15.72 11.44 22.31
C LEU A 193 -14.31 11.35 22.88
N GLU A 194 -13.42 12.31 22.62
CA GLU A 194 -12.03 12.29 23.08
C GLU A 194 -11.89 12.04 24.57
N GLN A 195 -12.70 12.73 25.39
CA GLN A 195 -12.69 12.57 26.84
C GLN A 195 -13.05 11.16 27.32
N HIS A 196 -13.81 10.39 26.52
CA HIS A 196 -14.24 9.02 26.85
C HIS A 196 -13.33 7.97 26.23
N THR A 197 -12.84 8.22 25.03
CA THR A 197 -12.02 7.27 24.28
C THR A 197 -10.52 7.43 24.56
N GLY A 198 -10.08 8.65 24.89
CA GLY A 198 -8.67 9.02 24.97
C GLY A 198 -7.95 8.93 23.62
N LEU A 199 -8.69 8.93 22.50
CA LEU A 199 -8.13 8.87 21.15
C LEU A 199 -8.03 10.26 20.57
N SER A 200 -6.97 10.52 19.81
CA SER A 200 -6.75 11.81 19.14
C SER A 200 -7.24 11.79 17.70
N MET A 201 -7.68 12.96 17.19
CA MET A 201 -8.08 13.12 15.78
C MET A 201 -6.96 12.79 14.81
N THR A 202 -5.74 13.19 15.15
CA THR A 202 -4.54 13.04 14.32
C THR A 202 -3.39 12.53 15.18
N GLY A 203 -2.40 11.92 14.54
CA GLY A 203 -1.18 11.50 15.21
C GLY A 203 -0.51 10.33 14.49
N SER A 204 0.79 10.25 14.67
CA SER A 204 1.63 9.20 14.10
C SER A 204 2.02 8.17 15.16
N LEU A 205 2.70 7.10 14.73
CA LEU A 205 3.22 6.05 15.60
C LEU A 205 4.17 6.59 16.65
N TYR A 206 4.99 7.55 16.27
CA TYR A 206 5.90 8.27 17.16
C TYR A 206 5.40 9.70 17.33
N THR A 207 5.26 10.12 18.57
CA THR A 207 4.86 11.48 18.96
C THR A 207 5.98 12.10 19.77
N VAL A 208 6.19 13.40 19.58
CA VAL A 208 7.14 14.18 20.38
C VAL A 208 6.46 14.53 21.69
N ASP A 209 7.16 14.36 22.81
CA ASP A 209 6.69 14.79 24.12
C ASP A 209 6.50 16.31 24.14
N GLU A 210 5.45 16.80 24.79
CA GLU A 210 5.18 18.24 24.98
C GLU A 210 6.36 18.98 25.61
N TYR A 211 7.20 18.28 26.37
CA TYR A 211 8.40 18.81 27.02
C TYR A 211 9.68 18.65 26.19
N GLY A 212 9.61 18.17 24.95
CA GLY A 212 10.77 18.02 24.08
C GLY A 212 11.79 16.96 24.52
N ARG A 213 11.38 15.99 25.35
CA ARG A 213 12.27 14.94 25.88
C ARG A 213 12.61 13.84 24.87
N GLY A 214 12.00 13.87 23.69
CA GLY A 214 12.22 12.92 22.62
C GLY A 214 10.94 12.36 22.02
N GLU A 215 11.10 11.42 21.10
CA GLU A 215 10.00 10.69 20.47
C GLU A 215 9.63 9.48 21.33
N PHE A 216 8.34 9.26 21.55
CA PHE A 216 7.82 8.08 22.22
C PHE A 216 6.76 7.36 21.37
N LEU A 217 6.68 6.04 21.53
CA LEU A 217 5.75 5.19 20.82
C LEU A 217 4.32 5.37 21.35
N SER A 218 3.40 5.78 20.49
CA SER A 218 1.98 5.94 20.81
C SER A 218 1.09 4.99 19.99
N LEU A 219 0.84 3.79 20.53
CA LEU A 219 -0.04 2.81 19.87
C LEU A 219 -1.51 3.27 19.80
N ARG A 220 -1.92 4.25 20.61
CA ARG A 220 -3.27 4.82 20.58
C ARG A 220 -3.57 5.47 19.23
N ASN A 221 -2.59 6.13 18.63
CA ASN A 221 -2.74 6.80 17.35
C ASN A 221 -2.96 5.84 16.18
N LEU A 222 -2.64 4.54 16.35
CA LEU A 222 -2.87 3.50 15.35
C LEU A 222 -4.33 3.02 15.31
N ILE A 223 -5.10 3.18 16.41
CA ILE A 223 -6.42 2.58 16.55
C ILE A 223 -7.41 3.12 15.53
N LEU A 224 -7.61 4.44 15.46
CA LEU A 224 -8.58 5.04 14.54
C LEU A 224 -8.22 4.83 13.07
N PRO A 225 -6.99 5.09 12.62
CA PRO A 225 -6.59 4.79 11.23
C PRO A 225 -6.77 3.32 10.87
N ALA A 226 -6.39 2.39 11.77
CA ALA A 226 -6.49 0.96 11.51
C ALA A 226 -7.94 0.47 11.44
N LEU A 227 -8.81 0.93 12.33
CA LEU A 227 -10.25 0.62 12.28
C LEU A 227 -10.90 1.18 11.01
N THR A 228 -10.56 2.42 10.65
CA THR A 228 -11.09 3.06 9.45
C THR A 228 -10.69 2.34 8.18
N LEU A 229 -9.39 2.06 8.03
CA LEU A 229 -8.86 1.35 6.87
C LEU A 229 -9.38 -0.09 6.81
N GLY A 230 -9.53 -0.75 7.96
CA GLY A 230 -10.06 -2.10 8.11
C GLY A 230 -11.58 -2.24 7.93
N MET A 231 -12.35 -1.15 7.87
CA MET A 231 -13.82 -1.19 7.86
C MET A 231 -14.39 -1.96 6.66
N ARG A 232 -13.86 -1.74 5.46
CA ARG A 232 -14.30 -2.45 4.24
C ARG A 232 -13.97 -3.94 4.27
N PRO A 233 -12.70 -4.36 4.48
CA PRO A 233 -12.40 -5.78 4.59
C PRO A 233 -13.14 -6.44 5.77
N LEU A 234 -13.37 -5.77 6.90
CA LEU A 234 -14.17 -6.28 8.00
C LEU A 234 -15.59 -6.64 7.55
N ALA A 235 -16.23 -5.76 6.80
CA ALA A 235 -17.56 -6.00 6.27
C ALA A 235 -17.60 -7.23 5.34
N VAL A 236 -16.64 -7.34 4.43
CA VAL A 236 -16.52 -8.47 3.50
C VAL A 236 -16.24 -9.78 4.24
N VAL A 237 -15.29 -9.78 5.19
CA VAL A 237 -14.95 -10.96 5.99
C VAL A 237 -16.16 -11.42 6.81
N THR A 238 -16.91 -10.49 7.40
CA THR A 238 -18.13 -10.79 8.15
C THR A 238 -19.17 -11.50 7.29
N GLU A 239 -19.47 -10.95 6.11
CA GLU A 239 -20.50 -11.50 5.22
C GLU A 239 -20.07 -12.84 4.62
N LEU A 240 -18.81 -12.96 4.16
CA LEU A 240 -18.29 -14.23 3.65
C LEU A 240 -18.24 -15.31 4.73
N THR A 241 -17.80 -14.97 5.94
CA THR A 241 -17.79 -15.93 7.05
C THR A 241 -19.19 -16.43 7.37
N ARG A 242 -20.15 -15.51 7.44
CA ARG A 242 -21.55 -15.85 7.73
C ARG A 242 -22.13 -16.76 6.64
N THR A 243 -22.05 -16.35 5.39
CA THR A 243 -22.66 -17.08 4.27
C THR A 243 -22.01 -18.45 4.06
N SER A 244 -20.67 -18.53 4.04
CA SER A 244 -19.95 -19.79 3.89
C SER A 244 -20.15 -20.74 5.07
N LEU A 245 -20.29 -20.21 6.30
CA LEU A 245 -20.57 -21.04 7.46
C LEU A 245 -22.00 -21.61 7.43
N LEU A 246 -23.00 -20.82 7.02
CA LEU A 246 -24.38 -21.30 6.84
C LEU A 246 -24.43 -22.38 5.76
N GLU A 247 -23.74 -22.21 4.66
CA GLU A 247 -23.62 -23.20 3.59
C GLU A 247 -22.96 -24.50 4.12
N ALA A 248 -21.81 -24.38 4.76
CA ALA A 248 -21.09 -25.52 5.34
C ALA A 248 -21.95 -26.30 6.36
N MET A 249 -22.74 -25.58 7.17
CA MET A 249 -23.62 -26.20 8.15
C MET A 249 -24.78 -26.99 7.53
N SER A 250 -25.14 -26.79 6.27
CA SER A 250 -26.17 -27.52 5.54
C SER A 250 -25.65 -28.82 4.90
N MET A 251 -24.33 -29.02 4.81
CA MET A 251 -23.70 -30.15 4.15
C MET A 251 -23.81 -31.46 4.91
N ASP A 252 -23.79 -32.60 4.20
CA ASP A 252 -24.01 -33.93 4.76
C ASP A 252 -22.95 -34.38 5.77
N TYR A 253 -21.70 -33.95 5.61
CA TYR A 253 -20.64 -34.25 6.59
C TYR A 253 -20.92 -33.60 7.96
N VAL A 254 -21.58 -32.43 7.99
CA VAL A 254 -22.00 -31.77 9.25
C VAL A 254 -23.19 -32.50 9.85
N ARG A 255 -24.16 -32.97 9.03
CA ARG A 255 -25.26 -33.82 9.49
C ARG A 255 -24.74 -35.09 10.13
N THR A 256 -23.75 -35.74 9.48
CA THR A 256 -23.11 -36.93 10.02
C THR A 256 -22.40 -36.67 11.34
N ALA A 257 -21.72 -35.55 11.48
CA ALA A 257 -21.08 -35.18 12.74
C ALA A 257 -22.08 -34.96 13.88
N ARG A 258 -23.26 -34.34 13.59
CA ARG A 258 -24.35 -34.20 14.56
C ARG A 258 -24.98 -35.56 14.90
N ALA A 259 -25.19 -36.44 13.94
CA ALA A 259 -25.73 -37.79 14.16
C ALA A 259 -24.82 -38.66 15.04
N LYS A 260 -23.48 -38.43 15.02
CA LYS A 260 -22.51 -39.07 15.91
C LYS A 260 -22.52 -38.48 17.34
N GLY A 261 -23.43 -37.58 17.67
CA GLY A 261 -23.57 -37.01 19.01
C GLY A 261 -22.48 -36.01 19.42
N LEU A 262 -21.73 -35.43 18.46
CA LEU A 262 -20.73 -34.42 18.75
C LEU A 262 -21.38 -33.14 19.28
N LYS A 263 -20.74 -32.50 20.28
CA LYS A 263 -21.20 -31.23 20.87
C LYS A 263 -21.30 -30.15 19.78
N PRO A 264 -22.35 -29.29 19.79
CA PRO A 264 -22.57 -28.24 18.75
C PRO A 264 -21.34 -27.39 18.47
N TRP A 265 -20.63 -26.96 19.51
CA TRP A 265 -19.38 -26.22 19.42
C TRP A 265 -18.31 -26.94 18.56
N ARG A 266 -18.13 -28.24 18.81
CA ARG A 266 -17.14 -29.04 18.08
C ARG A 266 -17.55 -29.22 16.61
N VAL A 267 -18.84 -29.38 16.34
CA VAL A 267 -19.37 -29.44 14.98
C VAL A 267 -19.09 -28.15 14.23
N ILE A 268 -19.33 -26.99 14.84
CA ILE A 268 -19.13 -25.69 14.23
C ILE A 268 -17.63 -25.44 13.99
N CYS A 269 -16.81 -25.47 15.04
CA CYS A 269 -15.42 -25.02 14.97
C CYS A 269 -14.49 -25.98 14.23
N VAL A 270 -14.71 -27.29 14.34
CA VAL A 270 -13.81 -28.28 13.75
C VAL A 270 -14.29 -28.75 12.37
N HIS A 271 -15.61 -28.91 12.18
CA HIS A 271 -16.13 -29.49 10.95
C HIS A 271 -16.65 -28.44 9.95
N ALA A 272 -17.45 -27.46 10.41
CA ALA A 272 -18.03 -26.49 9.51
C ALA A 272 -17.07 -25.33 9.19
N LEU A 273 -16.50 -24.70 10.22
CA LEU A 273 -15.68 -23.49 10.08
C LEU A 273 -14.42 -23.73 9.22
N ARG A 274 -13.77 -24.88 9.38
CA ARG A 274 -12.55 -25.22 8.62
C ARG A 274 -12.77 -25.10 7.09
N ASN A 275 -13.93 -25.55 6.61
CA ASN A 275 -14.26 -25.48 5.19
C ASN A 275 -14.83 -24.11 4.78
N ALA A 276 -15.54 -23.46 5.71
CA ALA A 276 -16.11 -22.13 5.51
C ALA A 276 -15.03 -21.02 5.41
N LEU A 277 -13.81 -21.26 5.93
CA LEU A 277 -12.73 -20.26 5.89
C LEU A 277 -12.07 -20.11 4.53
N ASN A 278 -12.17 -21.06 3.61
CA ASN A 278 -11.50 -20.99 2.30
C ASN A 278 -11.83 -19.72 1.52
N PRO A 279 -13.12 -19.33 1.30
CA PRO A 279 -13.44 -18.08 0.62
C PRO A 279 -12.97 -16.83 1.38
N VAL A 280 -12.94 -16.91 2.73
CA VAL A 280 -12.51 -15.79 3.58
C VAL A 280 -11.01 -15.52 3.41
N VAL A 281 -10.19 -16.57 3.47
CA VAL A 281 -8.73 -16.46 3.26
C VAL A 281 -8.44 -15.86 1.88
N THR A 282 -9.17 -16.32 0.86
CA THR A 282 -9.10 -15.78 -0.50
C THR A 282 -9.36 -14.28 -0.53
N ALA A 283 -10.46 -13.84 0.06
CA ALA A 283 -10.84 -12.44 0.08
C ALA A 283 -9.82 -11.57 0.86
N VAL A 284 -9.39 -12.02 2.04
CA VAL A 284 -8.42 -11.31 2.89
C VAL A 284 -7.10 -11.04 2.14
N SER A 285 -6.63 -12.05 1.41
CA SER A 285 -5.39 -11.92 0.63
C SER A 285 -5.50 -10.84 -0.45
N GLY A 286 -6.61 -10.77 -1.18
CA GLY A 286 -6.85 -9.70 -2.17
C GLY A 286 -7.00 -8.31 -1.51
N TRP A 287 -7.64 -8.24 -0.36
CA TRP A 287 -7.81 -6.98 0.36
C TRP A 287 -6.51 -6.39 0.89
N PHE A 288 -5.54 -7.21 1.31
CA PHE A 288 -4.26 -6.70 1.81
C PHE A 288 -3.54 -5.84 0.76
N ALA A 289 -3.51 -6.29 -0.50
CA ALA A 289 -2.95 -5.51 -1.60
C ALA A 289 -3.71 -4.19 -1.81
N SER A 290 -5.06 -4.23 -1.74
CA SER A 290 -5.90 -3.04 -1.89
C SER A 290 -5.72 -2.03 -0.75
N LEU A 291 -5.44 -2.49 0.48
CA LEU A 291 -5.22 -1.61 1.63
C LEU A 291 -3.96 -0.74 1.47
N LEU A 292 -2.90 -1.26 0.85
CA LEU A 292 -1.67 -0.49 0.61
C LEU A 292 -1.92 0.74 -0.29
N VAL A 293 -2.83 0.60 -1.28
CA VAL A 293 -3.24 1.70 -2.14
C VAL A 293 -4.28 2.59 -1.44
N GLY A 294 -5.23 1.97 -0.73
CA GLY A 294 -6.31 2.67 -0.04
C GLY A 294 -5.88 3.44 1.21
N ALA A 295 -4.68 3.19 1.70
CA ALA A 295 -4.15 3.86 2.89
C ALA A 295 -3.90 5.36 2.69
N VAL A 296 -3.63 5.82 1.47
CA VAL A 296 -3.19 7.20 1.16
C VAL A 296 -4.08 8.25 1.82
N PHE A 297 -5.38 8.20 1.60
CA PHE A 297 -6.31 9.18 2.17
C PHE A 297 -6.52 9.02 3.67
N VAL A 298 -6.49 7.79 4.17
CA VAL A 298 -6.61 7.52 5.61
C VAL A 298 -5.38 8.05 6.34
N GLU A 299 -4.18 7.79 5.82
CA GLU A 299 -2.93 8.31 6.35
C GLU A 299 -2.92 9.85 6.37
N TYR A 300 -3.38 10.47 5.29
CA TYR A 300 -3.44 11.93 5.20
C TYR A 300 -4.41 12.54 6.21
N VAL A 301 -5.62 11.99 6.36
CA VAL A 301 -6.64 12.50 7.31
C VAL A 301 -6.16 12.38 8.75
N PHE A 302 -5.50 11.30 9.11
CA PHE A 302 -5.01 11.06 10.47
C PHE A 302 -3.59 11.60 10.73
N ASP A 303 -2.94 12.22 9.74
CA ASP A 303 -1.52 12.63 9.79
C ASP A 303 -0.59 11.46 10.18
N TRP A 304 -0.89 10.28 9.64
CA TRP A 304 -0.09 9.08 9.82
C TRP A 304 1.09 9.10 8.86
N LYS A 305 2.31 9.28 9.36
CA LYS A 305 3.55 9.48 8.57
C LYS A 305 3.93 8.28 7.69
N GLY A 306 3.03 7.91 6.77
CA GLY A 306 3.20 6.86 5.78
C GLY A 306 3.41 7.41 4.37
N ILE A 307 3.43 6.51 3.37
CA ILE A 307 3.59 6.86 1.95
C ILE A 307 2.48 7.79 1.48
N GLY A 308 1.25 7.65 2.01
CA GLY A 308 0.12 8.48 1.61
C GLY A 308 0.34 9.95 1.88
N VAL A 309 0.82 10.30 3.08
CA VAL A 309 1.16 11.70 3.43
C VAL A 309 2.28 12.19 2.52
N VAL A 310 3.32 11.37 2.30
CA VAL A 310 4.44 11.73 1.40
C VAL A 310 3.95 12.01 -0.02
N VAL A 311 3.01 11.22 -0.54
CA VAL A 311 2.45 11.41 -1.89
C VAL A 311 1.62 12.67 -1.97
N VAL A 312 0.74 12.94 -1.00
CA VAL A 312 -0.10 14.15 -1.00
C VAL A 312 0.76 15.40 -0.86
N ASP A 313 1.73 15.41 0.06
CA ASP A 313 2.66 16.52 0.21
C ASP A 313 3.49 16.77 -1.05
N ALA A 314 3.91 15.70 -1.74
CA ALA A 314 4.65 15.80 -2.99
C ALA A 314 3.78 16.33 -4.13
N LEU A 315 2.48 15.99 -4.18
CA LEU A 315 1.52 16.52 -5.14
C LEU A 315 1.32 18.02 -4.93
N ASP A 316 1.12 18.45 -3.70
CA ASP A 316 0.91 19.87 -3.36
C ASP A 316 2.14 20.72 -3.68
N LYS A 317 3.33 20.13 -3.58
CA LYS A 317 4.63 20.79 -3.84
C LYS A 317 5.19 20.55 -5.24
N TYR A 318 4.47 19.83 -6.10
CA TYR A 318 4.91 19.44 -7.45
C TYR A 318 6.27 18.69 -7.47
N ASP A 319 6.51 17.86 -6.44
CA ASP A 319 7.73 17.05 -6.32
C ASP A 319 7.56 15.73 -7.10
N PHE A 320 7.63 15.81 -8.42
CA PHE A 320 7.37 14.69 -9.30
C PHE A 320 8.26 13.46 -9.07
N PRO A 321 9.57 13.57 -8.79
CA PRO A 321 10.37 12.39 -8.50
C PRO A 321 9.85 11.58 -7.31
N VAL A 322 9.37 12.24 -6.25
CA VAL A 322 8.80 11.58 -5.08
C VAL A 322 7.51 10.85 -5.44
N ILE A 323 6.62 11.49 -6.22
CA ILE A 323 5.36 10.88 -6.67
C ILE A 323 5.65 9.65 -7.55
N MET A 324 6.53 9.81 -8.54
CA MET A 324 6.92 8.73 -9.46
C MET A 324 7.54 7.56 -8.71
N GLY A 325 8.44 7.85 -7.76
CA GLY A 325 9.05 6.84 -6.91
C GLY A 325 8.04 6.11 -6.03
N ALA A 326 7.09 6.83 -5.43
CA ALA A 326 6.03 6.25 -4.60
C ALA A 326 5.10 5.33 -5.40
N VAL A 327 4.68 5.74 -6.61
CA VAL A 327 3.85 4.90 -7.49
C VAL A 327 4.59 3.63 -7.90
N LEU A 328 5.89 3.72 -8.21
CA LEU A 328 6.72 2.54 -8.52
C LEU A 328 6.86 1.63 -7.30
N LEU A 329 7.10 2.17 -6.12
CA LEU A 329 7.19 1.38 -4.88
C LEU A 329 5.88 0.64 -4.60
N ILE A 330 4.74 1.33 -4.72
CA ILE A 330 3.41 0.70 -4.57
C ILE A 330 3.22 -0.41 -5.62
N ALA A 331 3.60 -0.19 -6.88
CA ALA A 331 3.50 -1.21 -7.92
C ALA A 331 4.37 -2.44 -7.62
N VAL A 332 5.60 -2.25 -7.16
CA VAL A 332 6.48 -3.35 -6.71
C VAL A 332 5.84 -4.12 -5.57
N MET A 333 5.31 -3.41 -4.57
CA MET A 333 4.65 -4.05 -3.42
C MET A 333 3.41 -4.84 -3.82
N LEU A 334 2.59 -4.31 -4.74
CA LEU A 334 1.44 -5.05 -5.28
C LEU A 334 1.86 -6.35 -5.97
N ILE A 335 2.94 -6.33 -6.75
CA ILE A 335 3.48 -7.52 -7.40
C ILE A 335 3.96 -8.54 -6.36
N ILE A 336 4.72 -8.08 -5.35
CA ILE A 336 5.22 -8.95 -4.27
C ILE A 336 4.05 -9.58 -3.51
N VAL A 337 3.08 -8.77 -3.09
CA VAL A 337 1.90 -9.25 -2.36
C VAL A 337 1.12 -10.27 -3.18
N ASN A 338 0.89 -10.01 -4.47
CA ASN A 338 0.20 -10.96 -5.35
C ASN A 338 0.96 -12.29 -5.48
N ILE A 339 2.29 -12.25 -5.59
CA ILE A 339 3.11 -13.49 -5.62
C ILE A 339 2.99 -14.25 -4.30
N VAL A 340 3.11 -13.56 -3.16
CA VAL A 340 2.99 -14.17 -1.82
C VAL A 340 1.59 -14.78 -1.63
N VAL A 341 0.56 -14.07 -2.03
CA VAL A 341 -0.84 -14.54 -1.97
C VAL A 341 -1.02 -15.81 -2.81
N ASP A 342 -0.51 -15.85 -4.04
CA ASP A 342 -0.60 -17.03 -4.89
C ASP A 342 0.14 -18.25 -4.30
N ILE A 343 1.28 -18.02 -3.65
CA ILE A 343 2.02 -19.09 -2.94
C ILE A 343 1.19 -19.61 -1.76
N ILE A 344 0.60 -18.70 -0.97
CA ILE A 344 -0.27 -19.06 0.16
C ILE A 344 -1.46 -19.88 -0.33
N TYR A 345 -2.09 -19.49 -1.46
CA TYR A 345 -3.17 -20.26 -2.09
C TYR A 345 -2.73 -21.67 -2.48
N GLY A 346 -1.58 -21.82 -3.13
CA GLY A 346 -1.07 -23.12 -3.51
C GLY A 346 -0.79 -24.05 -2.31
N ILE A 347 -0.51 -23.47 -1.13
CA ILE A 347 -0.31 -24.24 0.13
C ILE A 347 -1.65 -24.62 0.77
N ILE A 348 -2.64 -23.71 0.77
CA ILE A 348 -3.93 -23.91 1.45
C ILE A 348 -4.86 -24.81 0.63
N ASP A 349 -4.92 -24.61 -0.68
CA ASP A 349 -5.76 -25.44 -1.58
C ASP A 349 -4.90 -26.20 -2.60
N PRO A 350 -4.56 -27.46 -2.32
CA PRO A 350 -3.78 -28.29 -3.26
C PRO A 350 -4.53 -28.60 -4.56
N ARG A 351 -5.82 -28.28 -4.66
CA ARG A 351 -6.60 -28.42 -5.90
C ARG A 351 -6.32 -27.32 -6.92
N VAL A 352 -5.86 -26.15 -6.44
CA VAL A 352 -5.34 -25.09 -7.29
C VAL A 352 -3.95 -25.53 -7.75
N ARG A 353 -3.87 -26.27 -8.86
CA ARG A 353 -2.59 -26.56 -9.51
C ARG A 353 -1.96 -25.25 -9.93
N ILE A 354 -0.88 -24.85 -9.26
CA ILE A 354 0.03 -23.80 -9.71
C ILE A 354 0.73 -24.38 -10.96
N ALA A 355 0.07 -24.26 -12.12
CA ALA A 355 0.57 -24.73 -13.41
C ALA A 355 1.41 -23.64 -14.09
#